data_c4be44b9710008c657e266a7a46c8c31
#
_entry.id   c4be44b9710008c657e266a7a46c8c31
#
_cell.length_a   1.000
_cell.length_b   1.000
_cell.length_c   1.000
_cell.angle_alpha   90.00
_cell.angle_beta   90.00
_cell.angle_gamma   90.00
#
_symmetry.space_group_name_H-M   'P 1'
#
loop_
_entity.id
_entity.type
_entity.pdbx_description
1 polymer ?
#
loop_
_entity_poly.entity_id
_entity_poly.type
_entity_poly.pdbx_seq_one_letter_code
_entity_poly.pdbx_strand_id
1 'polypeptide(L)'
;MSYTFSRRDFMKYTALTAVAIAGSSMLTGCSNPNRPSGTVGSKLSPGDRICDATLKSATYTGNTLTCNFDIYTKVSLQINKNHFQVNVTQGDKTKIYYYGNSNIELNPNALNDYEAKTPVSPVLTVNIDELASADKIEVVYIPKLWAKDSLTDSYSDIYGTWDITKAIKGTIVH
;
A
#
# COMPACT_ATOMS: atom_id res chain seq x y z
N MET A 1 -3.86 -35.77 -10.04
CA MET A 1 -2.71 -35.03 -9.52
C MET A 1 -3.26 -33.88 -8.68
N SER A 2 -3.09 -33.98 -7.37
CA SER A 2 -3.57 -32.95 -6.43
C SER A 2 -2.46 -31.92 -6.22
N TYR A 3 -2.68 -30.69 -6.67
CA TYR A 3 -1.77 -29.58 -6.41
C TYR A 3 -2.10 -28.99 -5.02
N THR A 4 -1.23 -29.23 -4.07
CA THR A 4 -1.29 -28.57 -2.76
C THR A 4 -0.65 -27.18 -2.88
N PHE A 5 -1.47 -26.14 -2.91
CA PHE A 5 -0.99 -24.77 -2.84
C PHE A 5 -0.47 -24.44 -1.43
N SER A 6 0.79 -24.07 -1.32
CA SER A 6 1.33 -23.60 -0.05
C SER A 6 0.86 -22.15 0.22
N ARG A 7 0.79 -21.76 1.52
CA ARG A 7 0.46 -20.38 1.92
C ARG A 7 1.40 -19.34 1.31
N ARG A 8 2.65 -19.71 1.00
CA ARG A 8 3.62 -18.85 0.32
C ARG A 8 3.27 -18.64 -1.16
N ASP A 9 2.72 -19.63 -1.81
CA ASP A 9 2.33 -19.53 -3.22
C ASP A 9 1.06 -18.70 -3.36
N PHE A 10 0.13 -18.79 -2.40
CA PHE A 10 -1.05 -17.94 -2.35
C PHE A 10 -0.67 -16.45 -2.22
N MET A 11 0.31 -16.10 -1.38
CA MET A 11 0.79 -14.71 -1.26
C MET A 11 1.44 -14.19 -2.55
N LYS A 12 2.15 -15.04 -3.28
CA LYS A 12 2.73 -14.68 -4.59
C LYS A 12 1.65 -14.44 -5.65
N TYR A 13 0.59 -15.26 -5.65
CA TYR A 13 -0.50 -15.14 -6.63
C TYR A 13 -1.48 -14.01 -6.27
N THR A 14 -1.71 -13.73 -4.99
CA THR A 14 -2.54 -12.58 -4.58
C THR A 14 -1.88 -11.26 -4.92
N ALA A 15 -0.56 -11.17 -4.80
CA ALA A 15 0.20 -10.02 -5.24
C ALA A 15 0.09 -9.81 -6.76
N LEU A 16 0.15 -10.89 -7.55
CA LEU A 16 0.01 -10.84 -9.00
C LEU A 16 -1.41 -10.48 -9.46
N THR A 17 -2.46 -10.93 -8.76
CA THR A 17 -3.85 -10.59 -9.09
C THR A 17 -4.19 -9.13 -8.75
N ALA A 18 -3.61 -8.55 -7.71
CA ALA A 18 -3.79 -7.13 -7.40
C ALA A 18 -3.20 -6.22 -8.50
N VAL A 19 -2.14 -6.65 -9.15
CA VAL A 19 -1.47 -5.91 -10.24
C VAL A 19 -2.28 -5.91 -11.54
N ALA A 20 -2.95 -6.99 -11.87
CA ALA A 20 -3.76 -7.08 -13.09
C ALA A 20 -4.99 -6.14 -13.06
N ILE A 21 -5.44 -5.70 -11.89
CA ILE A 21 -6.60 -4.82 -11.72
C ILE A 21 -6.21 -3.34 -11.74
N ALA A 22 -4.96 -2.99 -11.39
CA ALA A 22 -4.50 -1.60 -11.39
C ALA A 22 -4.38 -0.99 -12.80
N GLY A 23 -4.29 -1.79 -13.86
CA GLY A 23 -4.18 -1.35 -15.24
C GLY A 23 -5.51 -1.00 -15.93
N SER A 24 -6.67 -1.30 -15.33
CA SER A 24 -7.98 -1.16 -15.99
C SER A 24 -8.89 -0.07 -15.41
N SER A 25 -8.42 0.75 -14.48
CA SER A 25 -9.27 1.73 -13.78
C SER A 25 -9.37 3.10 -14.45
N MET A 26 -9.36 3.16 -15.80
CA MET A 26 -9.82 4.35 -16.52
C MET A 26 -11.31 4.28 -16.91
N LEU A 27 -12.12 3.54 -16.18
CA LEU A 27 -13.57 3.62 -16.27
C LEU A 27 -14.09 4.45 -15.09
N THR A 28 -14.34 5.71 -15.35
CA THR A 28 -15.15 6.60 -14.52
C THR A 28 -16.53 5.97 -14.30
N GLY A 29 -16.73 5.40 -13.12
CA GLY A 29 -18.02 4.88 -12.75
C GLY A 29 -17.96 3.81 -11.67
N CYS A 30 -18.24 4.20 -10.43
CA CYS A 30 -18.25 3.41 -9.21
C CYS A 30 -16.87 3.12 -8.63
N SER A 31 -16.33 4.06 -7.86
CA SER A 31 -15.19 3.79 -6.98
C SER A 31 -15.59 2.67 -6.01
N ASN A 32 -14.90 1.54 -6.08
CA ASN A 32 -15.10 0.48 -5.10
C ASN A 32 -14.69 1.02 -3.71
N PRO A 33 -15.61 1.13 -2.73
CA PRO A 33 -15.28 1.70 -1.43
C PRO A 33 -14.20 0.90 -0.69
N ASN A 34 -14.00 -0.34 -1.07
CA ASN A 34 -12.95 -1.18 -0.51
C ASN A 34 -11.57 -0.89 -1.12
N ARG A 35 -11.51 -0.26 -2.30
CA ARG A 35 -10.29 -0.04 -3.09
C ARG A 35 -10.19 1.39 -3.63
N PRO A 36 -10.30 2.42 -2.76
CA PRO A 36 -10.16 3.79 -3.23
C PRO A 36 -8.76 4.05 -3.75
N SER A 37 -8.67 4.93 -4.75
CA SER A 37 -7.39 5.37 -5.32
C SER A 37 -7.32 6.89 -5.40
N GLY A 38 -6.10 7.42 -5.37
CA GLY A 38 -5.84 8.85 -5.46
C GLY A 38 -4.38 9.16 -5.75
N THR A 39 -3.99 10.41 -5.50
CA THR A 39 -2.62 10.89 -5.62
C THR A 39 -2.11 11.40 -4.28
N VAL A 40 -0.87 11.86 -4.22
CA VAL A 40 -0.34 12.53 -3.02
C VAL A 40 -1.27 13.66 -2.59
N GLY A 41 -1.59 13.73 -1.32
CA GLY A 41 -2.55 14.66 -0.72
C GLY A 41 -4.00 14.16 -0.69
N SER A 42 -4.34 13.12 -1.44
CA SER A 42 -5.70 12.55 -1.43
C SER A 42 -5.97 11.80 -0.14
N LYS A 43 -7.09 12.13 0.51
CA LYS A 43 -7.63 11.35 1.62
C LYS A 43 -8.43 10.18 1.06
N LEU A 44 -8.08 8.96 1.43
CA LEU A 44 -8.77 7.73 1.05
C LEU A 44 -9.37 7.08 2.30
N SER A 45 -10.48 6.38 2.13
CA SER A 45 -11.16 5.65 3.22
C SER A 45 -11.30 4.18 2.83
N PRO A 46 -10.21 3.39 2.87
CA PRO A 46 -10.27 1.97 2.57
C PRO A 46 -11.24 1.27 3.51
N GLY A 47 -12.23 0.56 2.92
CA GLY A 47 -13.27 -0.12 3.69
C GLY A 47 -14.22 0.83 4.43
N ASP A 48 -14.26 2.11 4.05
CA ASP A 48 -15.17 3.18 4.50
C ASP A 48 -15.27 3.36 6.04
N ARG A 49 -15.48 2.29 6.78
CA ARG A 49 -15.66 2.29 8.25
C ARG A 49 -14.40 1.91 9.04
N ILE A 50 -13.28 1.60 8.37
CA ILE A 50 -12.08 1.05 9.01
C ILE A 50 -11.12 2.18 9.39
N CYS A 51 -10.73 2.99 8.43
CA CYS A 51 -9.82 4.12 8.65
C CYS A 51 -9.96 5.15 7.54
N ASP A 52 -9.43 6.33 7.82
CA ASP A 52 -9.09 7.32 6.82
C ASP A 52 -7.56 7.39 6.72
N ALA A 53 -7.02 7.41 5.52
CA ALA A 53 -5.59 7.51 5.29
C ALA A 53 -5.29 8.57 4.23
N THR A 54 -4.26 9.37 4.47
CA THR A 54 -3.77 10.39 3.53
C THR A 54 -2.27 10.22 3.36
N LEU A 55 -1.80 10.05 2.14
CA LEU A 55 -0.38 10.15 1.83
C LEU A 55 -0.03 11.63 1.66
N LYS A 56 0.62 12.22 2.65
CA LYS A 56 0.94 13.66 2.71
C LYS A 56 2.03 14.06 1.73
N SER A 57 3.07 13.25 1.65
CA SER A 57 4.20 13.48 0.77
C SER A 57 4.91 12.19 0.41
N ALA A 58 5.54 12.18 -0.75
CA ALA A 58 6.44 11.14 -1.20
C ALA A 58 7.70 11.81 -1.78
N THR A 59 8.87 11.38 -1.35
CA THR A 59 10.17 11.87 -1.83
C THR A 59 11.09 10.70 -2.12
N TYR A 60 11.97 10.88 -3.09
CA TYR A 60 12.98 9.87 -3.46
C TYR A 60 14.35 10.51 -3.48
N THR A 61 15.25 9.99 -2.66
CA THR A 61 16.62 10.51 -2.55
C THR A 61 17.61 9.35 -2.49
N GLY A 62 18.58 9.37 -3.38
CA GLY A 62 19.45 8.21 -3.57
C GLY A 62 18.59 7.01 -4.02
N ASN A 63 18.60 5.94 -3.24
CA ASN A 63 17.79 4.74 -3.49
C ASN A 63 16.66 4.58 -2.46
N THR A 64 16.31 5.65 -1.72
CA THR A 64 15.32 5.58 -0.66
C THR A 64 14.07 6.37 -1.01
N LEU A 65 12.95 5.68 -1.11
CA LEU A 65 11.63 6.27 -1.16
C LEU A 65 11.14 6.50 0.27
N THR A 66 10.73 7.74 0.58
CA THR A 66 10.14 8.12 1.86
C THR A 66 8.73 8.64 1.65
N CYS A 67 7.75 8.06 2.36
CA CYS A 67 6.34 8.40 2.28
C CYS A 67 5.82 8.76 3.67
N ASN A 68 5.24 9.95 3.83
CA ASN A 68 4.63 10.41 5.07
C ASN A 68 3.11 10.24 4.98
N PHE A 69 2.54 9.57 5.98
CA PHE A 69 1.11 9.34 6.05
C PHE A 69 0.48 10.02 7.25
N ASP A 70 -0.80 10.37 7.11
CA ASP A 70 -1.72 10.58 8.24
C ASP A 70 -2.81 9.52 8.16
N ILE A 71 -2.96 8.72 9.19
CA ILE A 71 -3.97 7.66 9.30
C ILE A 71 -4.82 7.92 10.52
N TYR A 72 -6.14 7.94 10.34
CA TYR A 72 -7.10 8.04 11.43
C TYR A 72 -7.87 6.73 11.53
N THR A 73 -7.70 6.01 12.61
CA THR A 73 -8.37 4.73 12.84
C THR A 73 -9.83 4.96 13.25
N LYS A 74 -10.76 4.30 12.62
CA LYS A 74 -12.21 4.32 12.99
C LYS A 74 -12.58 3.14 13.88
N VAL A 75 -11.77 2.09 13.80
CA VAL A 75 -11.84 0.88 14.61
C VAL A 75 -10.46 0.54 15.14
N SER A 76 -10.33 -0.43 16.02
CA SER A 76 -9.02 -0.89 16.50
C SER A 76 -8.24 -1.53 15.34
N LEU A 77 -7.04 -1.03 15.07
CA LEU A 77 -6.19 -1.44 13.93
C LEU A 77 -4.75 -1.63 14.34
N GLN A 78 -4.10 -2.60 13.70
CA GLN A 78 -2.64 -2.62 13.60
C GLN A 78 -2.18 -1.77 12.41
N ILE A 79 -1.11 -1.02 12.63
CA ILE A 79 -0.40 -0.29 11.56
C ILE A 79 1.07 -0.65 11.66
N ASN A 80 1.52 -1.53 10.78
CA ASN A 80 2.90 -1.98 10.74
C ASN A 80 3.39 -2.13 9.29
N LYS A 81 4.68 -2.35 9.11
CA LYS A 81 5.31 -2.39 7.80
C LYS A 81 4.76 -3.46 6.84
N ASN A 82 4.13 -4.51 7.37
CA ASN A 82 3.54 -5.58 6.55
C ASN A 82 2.25 -5.14 5.83
N HIS A 83 1.70 -3.99 6.22
CA HIS A 83 0.48 -3.44 5.64
C HIS A 83 0.75 -2.50 4.46
N PHE A 84 2.01 -2.33 4.09
CA PHE A 84 2.41 -1.45 3.00
C PHE A 84 3.13 -2.22 1.90
N GLN A 85 2.92 -1.77 0.67
CA GLN A 85 3.70 -2.20 -0.48
C GLN A 85 3.89 -1.03 -1.46
N VAL A 86 4.91 -1.14 -2.29
CA VAL A 86 5.16 -0.20 -3.39
C VAL A 86 5.19 -0.98 -4.70
N ASN A 87 4.36 -0.58 -5.64
CA ASN A 87 4.30 -1.14 -6.97
C ASN A 87 5.04 -0.22 -7.93
N VAL A 88 6.00 -0.74 -8.65
CA VAL A 88 6.79 -0.02 -9.66
C VAL A 88 6.58 -0.69 -11.00
N THR A 89 5.95 0.03 -11.93
CA THR A 89 5.65 -0.47 -13.28
C THR A 89 6.61 0.15 -14.29
N GLN A 90 7.16 -0.69 -15.17
CA GLN A 90 7.99 -0.29 -16.30
C GLN A 90 7.60 -1.15 -17.52
N GLY A 91 7.06 -0.53 -18.55
CA GLY A 91 6.43 -1.25 -19.66
C GLY A 91 5.32 -2.17 -19.15
N ASP A 92 5.36 -3.42 -19.56
CA ASP A 92 4.37 -4.44 -19.15
C ASP A 92 4.72 -5.16 -17.84
N LYS A 93 5.80 -4.74 -17.17
CA LYS A 93 6.29 -5.40 -15.95
C LYS A 93 6.00 -4.54 -14.73
N THR A 94 5.45 -5.16 -13.68
CA THR A 94 5.30 -4.53 -12.37
C THR A 94 6.11 -5.31 -11.33
N LYS A 95 7.00 -4.61 -10.65
CA LYS A 95 7.73 -5.12 -9.50
C LYS A 95 7.06 -4.60 -8.23
N ILE A 96 6.79 -5.53 -7.30
CA ILE A 96 6.14 -5.22 -6.02
C ILE A 96 7.19 -5.33 -4.92
N TYR A 97 7.36 -4.25 -4.17
CA TYR A 97 8.21 -4.18 -2.99
C TYR A 97 7.34 -4.29 -1.75
N TYR A 98 7.60 -5.27 -0.91
CA TYR A 98 6.88 -5.52 0.33
C TYR A 98 7.84 -6.14 1.36
N TYR A 99 7.43 -6.20 2.62
CA TYR A 99 8.26 -6.67 3.73
C TYR A 99 8.96 -8.03 3.48
N GLY A 100 8.40 -8.90 2.68
CA GLY A 100 8.95 -10.24 2.39
C GLY A 100 10.07 -10.26 1.35
N ASN A 101 10.25 -9.18 0.56
CA ASN A 101 11.22 -9.16 -0.54
C ASN A 101 12.05 -7.86 -0.63
N SER A 102 11.83 -6.91 0.24
CA SER A 102 12.50 -5.61 0.22
C SER A 102 12.71 -5.07 1.62
N ASN A 103 13.62 -4.09 1.73
CA ASN A 103 13.86 -3.39 2.98
C ASN A 103 12.80 -2.28 3.14
N ILE A 104 11.68 -2.65 3.76
CA ILE A 104 10.60 -1.74 4.14
C ILE A 104 10.70 -1.48 5.64
N GLU A 105 10.74 -0.20 6.02
CA GLU A 105 10.67 0.25 7.40
C GLU A 105 9.49 1.21 7.58
N LEU A 106 8.87 1.14 8.76
CA LEU A 106 7.77 2.01 9.17
C LEU A 106 8.07 2.59 10.54
N ASN A 107 7.90 3.89 10.71
CA ASN A 107 8.12 4.56 11.99
C ASN A 107 6.94 5.50 12.31
N PRO A 108 6.18 5.30 13.40
CA PRO A 108 6.24 4.15 14.29
C PRO A 108 5.76 2.86 13.63
N ASN A 109 6.40 1.73 13.96
CA ASN A 109 5.99 0.38 13.55
C ASN A 109 5.29 -0.29 14.73
N ALA A 110 3.99 -0.10 14.83
CA ALA A 110 3.20 -0.63 15.91
C ALA A 110 2.87 -2.11 15.67
N LEU A 111 3.32 -2.96 16.57
CA LEU A 111 2.94 -4.36 16.63
C LEU A 111 1.67 -4.59 17.44
N ASN A 112 1.28 -3.60 18.26
CA ASN A 112 0.06 -3.58 19.06
C ASN A 112 -1.03 -2.78 18.33
N ASP A 113 -2.28 -3.02 18.72
CA ASP A 113 -3.40 -2.30 18.15
C ASP A 113 -3.42 -0.84 18.58
N TYR A 114 -3.66 0.04 17.62
CA TYR A 114 -4.17 1.36 17.93
C TYR A 114 -5.66 1.26 18.26
N GLU A 115 -6.08 1.95 19.30
CA GLU A 115 -7.49 2.07 19.62
C GLU A 115 -8.25 2.81 18.49
N ALA A 116 -9.57 2.61 18.45
CA ALA A 116 -10.43 3.36 17.57
C ALA A 116 -10.32 4.88 17.84
N LYS A 117 -10.48 5.69 16.79
CA LYS A 117 -10.41 7.16 16.82
C LYS A 117 -9.02 7.70 17.20
N THR A 118 -7.97 6.99 16.84
CA THR A 118 -6.60 7.39 17.08
C THR A 118 -5.96 7.95 15.80
N PRO A 119 -5.40 9.18 15.83
CA PRO A 119 -4.57 9.69 14.75
C PRO A 119 -3.16 9.10 14.85
N VAL A 120 -2.62 8.66 13.72
CA VAL A 120 -1.25 8.11 13.61
C VAL A 120 -0.59 8.69 12.36
N SER A 121 0.65 9.14 12.48
CA SER A 121 1.39 9.72 11.36
C SER A 121 2.66 8.89 11.06
N PRO A 122 2.53 7.72 10.44
CA PRO A 122 3.68 6.87 10.16
C PRO A 122 4.47 7.37 8.96
N VAL A 123 5.78 7.15 9.00
CA VAL A 123 6.71 7.35 7.91
C VAL A 123 7.14 6.00 7.37
N LEU A 124 6.85 5.75 6.11
CA LEU A 124 7.29 4.56 5.38
C LEU A 124 8.57 4.88 4.63
N THR A 125 9.60 4.04 4.78
CA THR A 125 10.81 4.09 3.96
C THR A 125 11.02 2.76 3.25
N VAL A 126 11.38 2.84 1.97
CA VAL A 126 11.63 1.66 1.13
C VAL A 126 12.87 1.89 0.30
N ASN A 127 13.80 0.95 0.32
CA ASN A 127 14.95 0.99 -0.58
C ASN A 127 14.54 0.39 -1.94
N ILE A 128 14.60 1.22 -2.97
CA ILE A 128 14.22 0.86 -4.34
C ILE A 128 15.28 1.41 -5.29
N ASP A 129 15.92 0.55 -6.04
CA ASP A 129 16.82 0.96 -7.10
C ASP A 129 16.02 1.41 -8.33
N GLU A 130 16.45 2.48 -8.98
CA GLU A 130 15.98 2.90 -10.30
C GLU A 130 14.49 3.30 -10.43
N LEU A 131 13.97 4.15 -9.52
CA LEU A 131 12.63 4.72 -9.72
C LEU A 131 12.53 5.71 -10.90
N ALA A 132 13.65 6.26 -11.37
CA ALA A 132 13.65 7.25 -12.44
C ALA A 132 13.09 6.71 -13.77
N SER A 133 13.30 5.42 -14.05
CA SER A 133 12.85 4.75 -15.28
C SER A 133 11.41 4.20 -15.19
N ALA A 134 10.77 4.28 -14.04
CA ALA A 134 9.42 3.76 -13.85
C ALA A 134 8.37 4.56 -14.63
N ASP A 135 7.43 3.88 -15.25
CA ASP A 135 6.27 4.52 -15.89
C ASP A 135 5.21 4.90 -14.86
N LYS A 136 5.04 4.06 -13.85
CA LYS A 136 4.08 4.25 -12.77
C LYS A 136 4.65 3.78 -11.44
N ILE A 137 4.40 4.54 -10.39
CA ILE A 137 4.80 4.23 -9.01
C ILE A 137 3.58 4.40 -8.12
N GLU A 138 3.20 3.33 -7.42
CA GLU A 138 2.04 3.35 -6.53
C GLU A 138 2.45 2.89 -5.13
N VAL A 139 1.92 3.57 -4.12
CA VAL A 139 1.99 3.11 -2.73
C VAL A 139 0.63 2.56 -2.35
N VAL A 140 0.62 1.37 -1.78
CA VAL A 140 -0.60 0.67 -1.36
C VAL A 140 -0.56 0.48 0.14
N TYR A 141 -1.65 0.83 0.80
CA TYR A 141 -1.89 0.57 2.21
C TYR A 141 -3.08 -0.39 2.39
N ILE A 142 -2.85 -1.48 3.08
CA ILE A 142 -3.82 -2.56 3.32
C ILE A 142 -4.13 -2.56 4.83
N PRO A 143 -5.21 -1.89 5.30
CA PRO A 143 -5.56 -1.90 6.70
C PRO A 143 -5.97 -3.30 7.13
N LYS A 144 -5.34 -3.82 8.18
CA LYS A 144 -5.73 -5.10 8.78
C LYS A 144 -6.48 -4.87 10.06
N LEU A 145 -7.70 -5.38 10.11
CA LEU A 145 -8.47 -5.48 11.34
C LEU A 145 -7.84 -6.56 12.21
N TRP A 146 -7.59 -6.23 13.47
CA TRP A 146 -7.30 -7.23 14.46
C TRP A 146 -8.63 -7.92 14.86
N ALA A 147 -8.86 -9.12 14.37
CA ALA A 147 -9.92 -9.96 14.88
C ALA A 147 -9.29 -11.02 15.75
N LYS A 148 -9.56 -10.96 17.04
CA LYS A 148 -9.01 -11.85 18.06
C LYS A 148 -9.27 -13.34 17.78
N ASP A 149 -10.22 -13.65 16.92
CA ASP A 149 -10.70 -14.99 16.64
C ASP A 149 -10.94 -15.33 15.16
N SER A 150 -10.62 -14.45 14.20
CA SER A 150 -10.81 -14.79 12.79
C SER A 150 -9.49 -15.09 12.10
N LEU A 151 -9.26 -16.35 11.87
CA LEU A 151 -8.21 -16.87 10.97
C LEU A 151 -8.51 -16.61 9.48
N THR A 152 -9.51 -15.82 9.16
CA THR A 152 -9.91 -15.55 7.80
C THR A 152 -9.20 -14.30 7.28
N ASP A 153 -8.28 -14.49 6.34
CA ASP A 153 -7.60 -13.49 5.51
C ASP A 153 -8.57 -12.70 4.59
N SER A 154 -9.82 -12.50 5.00
CA SER A 154 -10.87 -11.91 4.17
C SER A 154 -10.71 -10.40 3.92
N TYR A 155 -9.64 -9.76 4.40
CA TYR A 155 -9.39 -8.33 4.24
C TYR A 155 -8.34 -7.96 3.18
N SER A 156 -7.81 -8.92 2.45
CA SER A 156 -6.87 -8.66 1.34
C SER A 156 -7.46 -7.80 0.21
N ASP A 157 -8.79 -7.68 0.20
CA ASP A 157 -9.52 -6.91 -0.81
C ASP A 157 -9.77 -5.45 -0.41
N ILE A 158 -9.38 -5.04 0.80
CA ILE A 158 -9.55 -3.67 1.30
C ILE A 158 -8.19 -2.99 1.30
N TYR A 159 -8.00 -2.00 0.42
CA TYR A 159 -6.76 -1.23 0.36
C TYR A 159 -6.96 0.14 -0.27
N GLY A 160 -6.09 1.08 0.09
CA GLY A 160 -5.96 2.38 -0.56
C GLY A 160 -4.71 2.43 -1.43
N THR A 161 -4.81 3.04 -2.61
CA THR A 161 -3.69 3.19 -3.55
C THR A 161 -3.45 4.65 -3.88
N TRP A 162 -2.20 5.11 -3.76
CA TRP A 162 -1.77 6.45 -4.17
C TRP A 162 -0.78 6.35 -5.32
N ASP A 163 -1.12 6.96 -6.45
CA ASP A 163 -0.17 7.19 -7.53
C ASP A 163 0.77 8.35 -7.15
N ILE A 164 2.04 8.03 -7.00
CA ILE A 164 3.09 8.98 -6.62
C ILE A 164 4.02 9.34 -7.78
N THR A 165 3.76 8.86 -8.97
CA THR A 165 4.64 8.99 -10.14
C THR A 165 5.03 10.43 -10.41
N LYS A 166 4.06 11.35 -10.40
CA LYS A 166 4.31 12.79 -10.64
C LYS A 166 5.12 13.42 -9.52
N ALA A 167 4.87 13.05 -8.27
CA ALA A 167 5.59 13.59 -7.12
C ALA A 167 7.07 13.19 -7.17
N ILE A 168 7.36 11.94 -7.52
CA ILE A 168 8.74 11.45 -7.63
C ILE A 168 9.45 12.04 -8.85
N LYS A 169 8.83 12.00 -10.03
CA LYS A 169 9.45 12.55 -11.27
C LYS A 169 9.67 14.06 -11.21
N GLY A 170 8.84 14.78 -10.46
CA GLY A 170 9.02 16.22 -10.25
C GLY A 170 10.16 16.59 -9.29
N THR A 171 10.65 15.63 -8.48
CA THR A 171 11.76 15.84 -7.53
C THR A 171 13.11 15.34 -8.03
N ILE A 172 13.13 14.54 -9.09
CA ILE A 172 14.38 14.12 -9.75
C ILE A 172 14.89 15.29 -10.57
N VAL A 173 15.70 16.14 -9.97
CA VAL A 173 16.45 17.18 -10.68
C VAL A 173 17.62 16.48 -11.35
N HIS A 174 17.69 16.56 -12.70
CA HIS A 174 18.79 16.07 -13.51
C HIS A 174 20.06 16.88 -13.29
#